data_c52cd5f9090128814c2c6e0ced1141f1
#
_entry.id   c52cd5f9090128814c2c6e0ced1141f1
#
_cell.length_a   1.000
_cell.length_b   1.000
_cell.length_c   1.000
_cell.angle_alpha   90.00
_cell.angle_beta   90.00
_cell.angle_gamma   90.00
#
_symmetry.space_group_name_H-M   'P 1'
#
loop_
_entity.id
_entity.type
_entity.pdbx_description
1 polymer ?
#
loop_
_entity_poly.entity_id
_entity_poly.type
_entity_poly.pdbx_seq_one_letter_code
_entity_poly.pdbx_strand_id
1 'polypeptide(L)'
;MYYQKERRYNGMEFKYNVTGAARKQLVGRMAEILECAPKYLGAPTFSYEVDYFTIDKNGTVSFDDRADSEEIEMLVERLLEKGFEPEAVEQEPSEPKAAENANGAEPGKTALRIYLPDSLFTEEGFANLTRLIAAKAALIQKALGADELPLLREDGKVGFPWFRDGSEPDAVSAYTHFVTALCQMANGQKRVTAKEKEVVNEKYAFRCFLLRLGFIGKEYKDERKLLLKNLSGNGAFKTAKEDEDE
;
A
#
# COMPACT_ATOMS: atom_id res chain seq x y z
N MET A 1 -10.10 38.74 -9.12
CA MET A 1 -10.95 37.54 -9.07
C MET A 1 -10.00 36.35 -9.29
N TYR A 2 -9.39 35.84 -8.19
CA TYR A 2 -8.42 34.75 -8.27
C TYR A 2 -9.20 33.45 -8.15
N TYR A 3 -9.32 32.74 -9.27
CA TYR A 3 -9.74 31.33 -9.27
C TYR A 3 -8.67 30.51 -8.52
N GLN A 4 -8.92 30.18 -7.27
CA GLN A 4 -8.20 29.09 -6.62
C GLN A 4 -8.67 27.81 -7.31
N LYS A 5 -7.77 27.26 -8.14
CA LYS A 5 -7.89 25.94 -8.71
C LYS A 5 -7.79 24.97 -7.54
N GLU A 6 -8.93 24.47 -7.05
CA GLU A 6 -8.96 23.33 -6.13
C GLU A 6 -8.16 22.23 -6.81
N ARG A 7 -6.95 22.01 -6.30
CA ARG A 7 -6.18 20.82 -6.68
C ARG A 7 -6.98 19.65 -6.14
N ARG A 8 -7.71 18.97 -6.98
CA ARG A 8 -8.23 17.64 -6.69
C ARG A 8 -7.01 16.76 -6.55
N TYR A 9 -6.61 16.53 -5.32
CA TYR A 9 -5.61 15.54 -4.98
C TYR A 9 -6.20 14.16 -5.30
N ASN A 10 -5.84 13.61 -6.44
CA ASN A 10 -6.10 12.22 -6.77
C ASN A 10 -4.98 11.35 -6.16
N GLY A 11 -4.50 11.78 -4.99
CA GLY A 11 -3.37 11.19 -4.28
C GLY A 11 -3.82 10.34 -3.11
N MET A 12 -3.04 9.34 -2.79
CA MET A 12 -3.18 8.60 -1.54
C MET A 12 -2.95 9.53 -0.35
N GLU A 13 -3.72 9.31 0.72
CA GLU A 13 -3.56 10.01 1.97
C GLU A 13 -3.47 9.03 3.14
N PHE A 14 -2.70 9.40 4.17
CA PHE A 14 -2.62 8.70 5.43
C PHE A 14 -3.16 9.58 6.54
N LYS A 15 -4.15 9.10 7.29
CA LYS A 15 -4.72 9.81 8.43
C LYS A 15 -4.04 9.34 9.71
N TYR A 16 -3.31 10.23 10.36
CA TYR A 16 -2.71 9.96 11.66
C TYR A 16 -3.56 10.48 12.82
N ASN A 17 -4.61 11.26 12.55
CA ASN A 17 -5.55 11.84 13.52
C ASN A 17 -4.86 12.52 14.72
N VAL A 18 -3.80 13.24 14.44
CA VAL A 18 -3.01 13.98 15.42
C VAL A 18 -3.16 15.48 15.26
N THR A 19 -3.40 16.18 16.36
CA THR A 19 -3.57 17.63 16.41
C THR A 19 -2.59 18.29 17.38
N GLY A 20 -2.49 19.61 17.38
CA GLY A 20 -1.72 20.37 18.36
C GLY A 20 -0.24 19.97 18.44
N ALA A 21 0.23 19.56 19.61
CA ALA A 21 1.62 19.17 19.84
C ALA A 21 2.01 17.88 19.12
N ALA A 22 1.13 16.87 19.10
CA ALA A 22 1.37 15.61 18.45
C ALA A 22 1.52 15.79 16.91
N ARG A 23 0.71 16.66 16.31
CA ARG A 23 0.87 17.04 14.90
C ARG A 23 2.23 17.69 14.61
N LYS A 24 2.69 18.59 15.49
CA LYS A 24 4.02 19.20 15.33
C LYS A 24 5.13 18.15 15.43
N GLN A 25 4.97 17.14 16.29
CA GLN A 25 5.90 16.04 16.37
C GLN A 25 5.90 15.22 15.09
N LEU A 26 4.72 14.88 14.53
CA LEU A 26 4.61 14.21 13.23
C LEU A 26 5.35 14.97 12.12
N VAL A 27 5.08 16.29 12.00
CA VAL A 27 5.75 17.17 11.03
C VAL A 27 7.27 17.19 11.24
N GLY A 28 7.73 17.29 12.48
CA GLY A 28 9.16 17.27 12.81
C GLY A 28 9.82 15.94 12.43
N ARG A 29 9.16 14.82 12.69
CA ARG A 29 9.67 13.49 12.29
C ARG A 29 9.71 13.30 10.78
N MET A 30 8.69 13.77 10.08
CA MET A 30 8.71 13.76 8.61
C MET A 30 9.85 14.60 8.06
N ALA A 31 10.07 15.79 8.61
CA ALA A 31 11.17 16.68 8.23
C ALA A 31 12.55 16.03 8.45
N GLU A 32 12.74 15.32 9.58
CA GLU A 32 13.96 14.56 9.87
C GLU A 32 14.16 13.39 8.88
N ILE A 33 13.09 12.66 8.56
CA ILE A 33 13.14 11.49 7.68
C ILE A 33 13.45 11.89 6.23
N LEU A 34 12.82 12.97 5.76
CA LEU A 34 12.94 13.46 4.39
C LEU A 34 14.09 14.46 4.19
N GLU A 35 14.82 14.77 5.29
CA GLU A 35 15.92 15.75 5.30
C GLU A 35 15.52 17.10 4.69
N CYS A 36 14.25 17.50 4.90
CA CYS A 36 13.65 18.68 4.32
C CYS A 36 13.00 19.55 5.40
N ALA A 37 13.21 20.86 5.35
CA ALA A 37 12.64 21.79 6.32
C ALA A 37 11.11 21.92 6.13
N PRO A 38 10.31 21.82 7.21
CA PRO A 38 8.87 21.95 7.11
C PRO A 38 8.48 23.42 6.88
N LYS A 39 7.55 23.65 5.96
CA LYS A 39 7.00 24.96 5.64
C LYS A 39 5.56 25.05 6.14
N TYR A 40 5.28 26.01 7.02
CA TYR A 40 3.91 26.28 7.45
C TYR A 40 3.22 27.19 6.45
N LEU A 41 2.05 26.79 5.95
CA LEU A 41 1.32 27.51 4.90
C LEU A 41 0.37 28.60 5.45
N GLY A 42 0.09 28.61 6.77
CA GLY A 42 -0.79 29.61 7.38
C GLY A 42 -2.26 29.50 6.95
N ALA A 43 -3.01 30.58 7.19
CA ALA A 43 -4.41 30.63 6.79
C ALA A 43 -4.56 30.67 5.25
N PRO A 44 -5.61 30.05 4.67
CA PRO A 44 -6.75 29.41 5.32
C PRO A 44 -6.55 27.92 5.66
N THR A 45 -5.53 27.25 5.12
CA THR A 45 -5.35 25.80 5.21
C THR A 45 -4.78 25.36 6.55
N PHE A 46 -3.93 26.19 7.16
CA PHE A 46 -3.16 25.84 8.36
C PHE A 46 -2.35 24.55 8.24
N SER A 47 -1.99 24.17 7.02
CA SER A 47 -1.23 22.96 6.71
C SER A 47 0.27 23.19 6.81
N TYR A 48 1.02 22.09 6.94
CA TYR A 48 2.46 22.07 6.74
C TYR A 48 2.77 21.39 5.40
N GLU A 49 3.82 21.84 4.73
CA GLU A 49 4.41 21.21 3.56
C GLU A 49 5.81 20.72 3.93
N VAL A 50 6.08 19.47 3.67
CA VAL A 50 7.39 18.82 3.86
C VAL A 50 7.68 18.08 2.57
N ASP A 51 8.55 18.61 1.75
CA ASP A 51 8.79 18.16 0.38
C ASP A 51 7.49 18.05 -0.45
N TYR A 52 7.13 16.87 -0.94
CA TYR A 52 5.89 16.63 -1.69
C TYR A 52 4.67 16.33 -0.81
N PHE A 53 4.88 16.26 0.49
CA PHE A 53 3.84 15.87 1.45
C PHE A 53 3.20 17.11 2.06
N THR A 54 1.87 17.09 2.14
CA THR A 54 1.08 18.11 2.84
C THR A 54 0.43 17.50 4.06
N ILE A 55 0.59 18.12 5.22
CA ILE A 55 0.01 17.67 6.49
C ILE A 55 -1.06 18.68 6.90
N ASP A 56 -2.31 18.27 6.90
CA ASP A 56 -3.45 19.12 7.26
C ASP A 56 -3.55 19.33 8.79
N LYS A 57 -4.55 20.10 9.24
CA LYS A 57 -4.79 20.40 10.66
C LYS A 57 -5.12 19.19 11.52
N ASN A 58 -5.58 18.09 10.93
CA ASN A 58 -5.95 16.85 11.59
C ASN A 58 -4.83 15.81 11.56
N GLY A 59 -3.70 16.11 10.94
CA GLY A 59 -2.61 15.15 10.76
C GLY A 59 -2.83 14.20 9.60
N THR A 60 -3.70 14.55 8.65
CA THR A 60 -3.77 13.83 7.38
C THR A 60 -2.57 14.20 6.52
N VAL A 61 -1.80 13.21 6.15
CA VAL A 61 -0.65 13.34 5.24
C VAL A 61 -1.11 12.99 3.85
N SER A 62 -1.15 13.95 2.96
CA SER A 62 -1.43 13.78 1.53
C SER A 62 -0.18 14.09 0.72
N PHE A 63 -0.03 13.45 -0.43
CA PHE A 63 1.09 13.67 -1.33
C PHE A 63 0.64 13.66 -2.78
N ASP A 64 1.40 14.33 -3.62
CA ASP A 64 1.14 14.37 -5.04
C ASP A 64 1.86 13.23 -5.78
N ASP A 65 1.63 13.14 -7.07
CA ASP A 65 2.17 12.12 -7.96
C ASP A 65 3.69 12.23 -8.23
N ARG A 66 4.37 13.22 -7.63
CA ARG A 66 5.83 13.36 -7.69
C ARG A 66 6.55 12.47 -6.69
N ALA A 67 5.89 12.13 -5.59
CA ALA A 67 6.46 11.26 -4.57
C ALA A 67 6.71 9.86 -5.15
N ASP A 68 7.94 9.37 -5.02
CA ASP A 68 8.32 8.04 -5.46
C ASP A 68 7.76 6.98 -4.51
N SER A 69 7.45 5.83 -5.06
CA SER A 69 6.89 4.71 -4.29
C SER A 69 7.81 4.22 -3.17
N GLU A 70 9.13 4.27 -3.36
CA GLU A 70 10.10 3.89 -2.35
C GLU A 70 10.17 4.91 -1.21
N GLU A 71 10.07 6.19 -1.55
CA GLU A 71 10.09 7.29 -0.59
C GLU A 71 8.89 7.26 0.33
N ILE A 72 7.68 7.01 -0.22
CA ILE A 72 6.46 6.87 0.55
C ILE A 72 6.56 5.68 1.51
N GLU A 73 7.06 4.53 1.02
CA GLU A 73 7.20 3.33 1.84
C GLU A 73 8.22 3.52 2.96
N MET A 74 9.35 4.15 2.66
CA MET A 74 10.37 4.51 3.66
C MET A 74 9.81 5.46 4.72
N LEU A 75 9.01 6.46 4.31
CA LEU A 75 8.39 7.41 5.22
C LEU A 75 7.42 6.70 6.17
N VAL A 76 6.52 5.86 5.65
CA VAL A 76 5.57 5.09 6.47
C VAL A 76 6.31 4.17 7.43
N GLU A 77 7.34 3.46 6.96
CA GLU A 77 8.18 2.57 7.77
C GLU A 77 8.81 3.31 8.95
N ARG A 78 9.48 4.42 8.69
CA ARG A 78 10.17 5.19 9.73
C ARG A 78 9.20 5.89 10.69
N LEU A 79 8.03 6.33 10.23
CA LEU A 79 7.00 6.89 11.10
C LEU A 79 6.41 5.83 12.04
N LEU A 80 6.22 4.59 11.57
CA LEU A 80 5.82 3.46 12.41
C LEU A 80 6.85 3.17 13.51
N GLU A 81 8.15 3.20 13.19
CA GLU A 81 9.25 3.05 14.18
C GLU A 81 9.21 4.12 15.26
N LYS A 82 8.71 5.31 14.93
CA LYS A 82 8.54 6.45 15.84
C LYS A 82 7.20 6.46 16.59
N GLY A 83 6.38 5.42 16.39
CA GLY A 83 5.08 5.26 17.07
C GLY A 83 3.91 5.97 16.37
N PHE A 84 4.08 6.45 15.14
CA PHE A 84 2.99 7.00 14.34
C PHE A 84 2.41 5.91 13.44
N GLU A 85 1.25 5.39 13.81
CA GLU A 85 0.48 4.44 12.99
C GLU A 85 -0.68 5.19 12.33
N PRO A 86 -0.81 5.13 10.99
CA PRO A 86 -1.92 5.78 10.31
C PRO A 86 -3.23 5.05 10.63
N GLU A 87 -4.32 5.81 10.76
CA GLU A 87 -5.66 5.25 10.88
C GLU A 87 -6.25 4.92 9.51
N ALA A 88 -7.19 3.98 9.49
CA ALA A 88 -7.90 3.60 8.27
C ALA A 88 -8.55 4.82 7.61
N VAL A 89 -8.31 4.99 6.33
CA VAL A 89 -9.14 5.84 5.50
C VAL A 89 -10.42 5.07 5.25
N GLU A 90 -11.55 5.56 5.74
CA GLU A 90 -12.86 5.13 5.27
C GLU A 90 -12.99 5.54 3.79
N GLN A 91 -12.36 4.78 2.91
CA GLN A 91 -12.80 4.74 1.54
C GLN A 91 -14.05 3.87 1.58
N GLU A 92 -15.20 4.48 1.27
CA GLU A 92 -16.38 3.67 0.96
C GLU A 92 -15.90 2.59 -0.01
N PRO A 93 -16.08 1.30 0.33
CA PRO A 93 -15.74 0.25 -0.61
C PRO A 93 -16.59 0.52 -1.84
N SER A 94 -15.97 1.00 -2.91
CA SER A 94 -16.57 0.84 -4.23
C SER A 94 -16.69 -0.67 -4.38
N GLU A 95 -17.91 -1.18 -4.18
CA GLU A 95 -18.22 -2.59 -4.29
C GLU A 95 -17.49 -3.11 -5.53
N PRO A 96 -16.55 -4.06 -5.39
CA PRO A 96 -15.98 -4.70 -6.54
C PRO A 96 -17.14 -5.39 -7.25
N LYS A 97 -17.57 -4.87 -8.38
CA LYS A 97 -18.50 -5.59 -9.26
C LYS A 97 -17.89 -6.97 -9.45
N ALA A 98 -18.59 -7.96 -8.93
CA ALA A 98 -18.26 -9.36 -8.77
C ALA A 98 -17.12 -9.81 -9.69
N ALA A 99 -16.01 -10.22 -9.06
CA ALA A 99 -15.00 -11.02 -9.75
C ALA A 99 -15.71 -12.30 -10.20
N GLU A 100 -15.96 -12.43 -11.50
CA GLU A 100 -16.49 -13.67 -12.05
C GLU A 100 -15.43 -14.76 -11.81
N ASN A 101 -15.75 -15.66 -10.89
CA ASN A 101 -14.99 -16.89 -10.71
C ASN A 101 -15.15 -17.75 -11.95
N ALA A 102 -14.25 -17.61 -12.91
CA ALA A 102 -14.16 -18.52 -14.04
C ALA A 102 -13.59 -19.86 -13.55
N ASN A 103 -14.47 -20.74 -13.10
CA ASN A 103 -14.17 -22.15 -12.85
C ASN A 103 -13.89 -22.83 -14.17
N GLY A 104 -12.61 -22.96 -14.50
CA GLY A 104 -12.11 -23.83 -15.54
C GLY A 104 -10.87 -24.55 -15.03
N ALA A 105 -11.03 -25.58 -14.18
CA ALA A 105 -9.90 -26.38 -13.73
C ALA A 105 -10.32 -27.83 -13.52
N GLU A 106 -9.43 -28.73 -13.90
CA GLU A 106 -9.51 -30.16 -13.64
C GLU A 106 -9.59 -30.46 -12.14
N PRO A 107 -10.22 -31.61 -11.73
CA PRO A 107 -10.43 -31.93 -10.34
C PRO A 107 -9.13 -32.37 -9.65
N GLY A 108 -8.57 -31.48 -8.80
CA GLY A 108 -7.39 -31.84 -8.00
C GLY A 108 -6.80 -30.74 -7.12
N LYS A 109 -6.79 -29.50 -7.55
CA LYS A 109 -6.42 -28.32 -6.74
C LYS A 109 -7.06 -27.11 -7.37
N THR A 110 -8.02 -26.52 -6.71
CA THR A 110 -8.71 -25.30 -7.20
C THR A 110 -7.78 -24.11 -7.04
N ALA A 111 -6.95 -23.84 -8.06
CA ALA A 111 -6.18 -22.61 -8.09
C ALA A 111 -7.13 -21.42 -8.30
N LEU A 112 -7.16 -20.52 -7.36
CA LEU A 112 -7.94 -19.27 -7.48
C LEU A 112 -7.24 -18.34 -8.48
N ARG A 113 -8.01 -17.85 -9.44
CA ARG A 113 -7.59 -16.81 -10.38
C ARG A 113 -8.48 -15.59 -10.20
N ILE A 114 -7.88 -14.44 -10.01
CA ILE A 114 -8.61 -13.17 -9.91
C ILE A 114 -8.49 -12.46 -11.24
N TYR A 115 -9.62 -11.98 -11.77
CA TYR A 115 -9.68 -11.21 -13.01
C TYR A 115 -10.26 -9.83 -12.75
N LEU A 116 -9.60 -8.80 -13.27
CA LEU A 116 -10.09 -7.43 -13.26
C LEU A 116 -10.32 -6.95 -14.70
N PRO A 117 -11.33 -6.09 -14.97
CA PRO A 117 -11.52 -5.51 -16.29
C PRO A 117 -10.29 -4.72 -16.74
N ASP A 118 -9.84 -4.94 -17.98
CA ASP A 118 -8.70 -4.22 -18.57
C ASP A 118 -8.97 -2.71 -18.67
N SER A 119 -10.25 -2.32 -18.79
CA SER A 119 -10.68 -0.92 -18.79
C SER A 119 -10.36 -0.14 -17.51
N LEU A 120 -9.99 -0.82 -16.42
CA LEU A 120 -9.53 -0.18 -15.18
C LEU A 120 -8.09 0.34 -15.30
N PHE A 121 -7.35 -0.07 -16.32
CA PHE A 121 -5.93 0.28 -16.47
C PHE A 121 -5.75 1.27 -17.63
N THR A 122 -4.91 2.28 -17.37
CA THR A 122 -4.23 3.00 -18.44
C THR A 122 -2.99 2.20 -18.85
N GLU A 123 -2.43 2.44 -20.04
CA GLU A 123 -1.15 1.80 -20.43
C GLU A 123 -0.02 2.12 -19.45
N GLU A 124 0.02 3.36 -18.94
CA GLU A 124 0.98 3.77 -17.91
C GLU A 124 0.72 3.06 -16.57
N GLY A 125 -0.53 2.94 -16.16
CA GLY A 125 -0.94 2.20 -14.96
C GLY A 125 -0.57 0.73 -15.03
N PHE A 126 -0.74 0.09 -16.19
CA PHE A 126 -0.33 -1.30 -16.40
C PHE A 126 1.21 -1.47 -16.35
N ALA A 127 1.94 -0.54 -16.96
CA ALA A 127 3.41 -0.53 -16.87
C ALA A 127 3.90 -0.31 -15.42
N ASN A 128 3.22 0.56 -14.66
CA ASN A 128 3.50 0.78 -13.24
C ASN A 128 3.18 -0.46 -12.39
N LEU A 129 2.07 -1.15 -12.69
CA LEU A 129 1.73 -2.42 -12.03
C LEU A 129 2.84 -3.46 -12.21
N THR A 130 3.33 -3.62 -13.42
CA THR A 130 4.45 -4.53 -13.72
C THR A 130 5.71 -4.17 -12.94
N ARG A 131 6.06 -2.89 -12.87
CA ARG A 131 7.22 -2.41 -12.10
C ARG A 131 7.03 -2.63 -10.60
N LEU A 132 5.84 -2.35 -10.07
CA LEU A 132 5.51 -2.50 -8.66
C LEU A 132 5.60 -3.97 -8.23
N ILE A 133 5.08 -4.89 -9.05
CA ILE A 133 5.20 -6.33 -8.84
C ILE A 133 6.67 -6.75 -8.87
N ALA A 134 7.44 -6.30 -9.85
CA ALA A 134 8.87 -6.62 -9.96
C ALA A 134 9.67 -6.12 -8.74
N ALA A 135 9.36 -4.91 -8.24
CA ALA A 135 10.03 -4.33 -7.06
C ALA A 135 9.77 -5.08 -5.76
N LYS A 136 8.70 -5.89 -5.69
CA LYS A 136 8.24 -6.62 -4.50
C LYS A 136 8.09 -8.12 -4.75
N ALA A 137 8.66 -8.63 -5.84
CA ALA A 137 8.41 -9.99 -6.32
C ALA A 137 8.66 -11.04 -5.25
N ALA A 138 9.83 -11.06 -4.61
CA ALA A 138 10.18 -12.05 -3.58
C ALA A 138 9.23 -12.00 -2.39
N LEU A 139 8.85 -10.80 -1.93
CA LEU A 139 7.92 -10.65 -0.79
C LEU A 139 6.51 -11.13 -1.16
N ILE A 140 6.00 -10.75 -2.33
CA ILE A 140 4.66 -11.13 -2.78
C ILE A 140 4.61 -12.64 -3.01
N GLN A 141 5.59 -13.22 -3.71
CA GLN A 141 5.69 -14.66 -3.95
C GLN A 141 5.67 -15.45 -2.64
N LYS A 142 6.48 -15.04 -1.67
CA LYS A 142 6.55 -15.69 -0.37
C LYS A 142 5.27 -15.52 0.44
N ALA A 143 4.70 -14.32 0.46
CA ALA A 143 3.43 -14.04 1.16
C ALA A 143 2.28 -14.89 0.65
N LEU A 144 2.16 -15.02 -0.68
CA LEU A 144 1.08 -15.76 -1.35
C LEU A 144 1.40 -17.26 -1.54
N GLY A 145 2.65 -17.67 -1.33
CA GLY A 145 3.12 -19.02 -1.66
C GLY A 145 3.14 -19.30 -3.17
N ALA A 146 3.31 -18.26 -3.99
CA ALA A 146 3.36 -18.34 -5.44
C ALA A 146 4.79 -18.54 -5.92
N ASP A 147 4.98 -19.37 -6.97
CA ASP A 147 6.30 -19.53 -7.59
C ASP A 147 6.62 -18.37 -8.53
N GLU A 148 5.60 -17.87 -9.25
CA GLU A 148 5.70 -16.79 -10.20
C GLU A 148 4.50 -15.85 -10.06
N LEU A 149 4.63 -14.61 -10.57
CA LEU A 149 3.60 -13.58 -10.55
C LEU A 149 3.25 -13.12 -11.97
N PRO A 150 2.80 -14.02 -12.87
CA PRO A 150 2.44 -13.61 -14.22
C PRO A 150 1.20 -12.74 -14.23
N LEU A 151 1.14 -11.80 -15.19
CA LEU A 151 -0.04 -11.04 -15.54
C LEU A 151 -0.58 -11.57 -16.87
N LEU A 152 -1.83 -11.99 -16.89
CA LEU A 152 -2.51 -12.46 -18.09
C LEU A 152 -3.44 -11.36 -18.61
N ARG A 153 -3.17 -10.80 -19.79
CA ARG A 153 -4.01 -9.76 -20.39
C ARG A 153 -4.69 -10.35 -21.60
N GLU A 154 -5.92 -10.83 -21.42
CA GLU A 154 -6.70 -11.55 -22.43
C GLU A 154 -8.18 -11.18 -22.32
N ASP A 155 -8.88 -11.14 -23.45
CA ASP A 155 -10.34 -10.93 -23.53
C ASP A 155 -10.87 -9.70 -22.76
N GLY A 156 -10.10 -8.59 -22.75
CA GLY A 156 -10.48 -7.37 -22.05
C GLY A 156 -10.40 -7.49 -20.52
N LYS A 157 -9.66 -8.47 -20.01
CA LYS A 157 -9.43 -8.71 -18.58
C LYS A 157 -7.93 -8.86 -18.29
N VAL A 158 -7.53 -8.47 -17.08
CA VAL A 158 -6.20 -8.74 -16.52
C VAL A 158 -6.35 -9.81 -15.45
N GLY A 159 -5.69 -10.93 -15.63
CA GLY A 159 -5.74 -12.10 -14.76
C GLY A 159 -4.52 -12.21 -13.86
N PHE A 160 -4.75 -12.63 -12.62
CA PHE A 160 -3.77 -12.82 -11.55
C PHE A 160 -3.84 -14.28 -11.06
N PRO A 161 -3.14 -15.22 -11.70
CA PRO A 161 -3.18 -16.65 -11.34
C PRO A 161 -2.18 -16.99 -10.22
N TRP A 162 -2.11 -16.16 -9.18
CA TRP A 162 -1.07 -16.22 -8.15
C TRP A 162 -1.44 -17.09 -6.94
N PHE A 163 -2.70 -17.50 -6.83
CA PHE A 163 -3.23 -18.07 -5.60
C PHE A 163 -3.41 -19.58 -5.74
N ARG A 164 -2.71 -20.33 -4.90
CA ARG A 164 -2.75 -21.80 -4.94
C ARG A 164 -3.97 -22.38 -4.25
N ASP A 165 -4.51 -21.67 -3.28
CA ASP A 165 -5.65 -22.12 -2.49
C ASP A 165 -6.67 -20.98 -2.36
N GLY A 166 -7.87 -21.25 -2.81
CA GLY A 166 -9.03 -20.36 -2.73
C GLY A 166 -10.20 -21.00 -2.00
N SER A 167 -9.94 -22.03 -1.19
CA SER A 167 -10.99 -22.81 -0.54
C SER A 167 -11.69 -22.05 0.58
N GLU A 168 -11.03 -21.07 1.20
CA GLU A 168 -11.59 -20.31 2.30
C GLU A 168 -12.11 -18.93 1.81
N PRO A 169 -13.37 -18.57 2.11
CA PRO A 169 -13.95 -17.28 1.70
C PRO A 169 -13.14 -16.06 2.14
N ASP A 170 -12.57 -16.11 3.37
CA ASP A 170 -11.75 -15.03 3.91
C ASP A 170 -10.45 -14.83 3.12
N ALA A 171 -9.88 -15.95 2.62
CA ALA A 171 -8.69 -15.89 1.76
C ALA A 171 -9.02 -15.27 0.39
N VAL A 172 -10.16 -15.61 -0.19
CA VAL A 172 -10.62 -15.04 -1.47
C VAL A 172 -10.83 -13.53 -1.32
N SER A 173 -11.45 -13.10 -0.22
CA SER A 173 -11.65 -11.67 0.08
C SER A 173 -10.31 -10.94 0.20
N ALA A 174 -9.40 -11.43 1.04
CA ALA A 174 -8.09 -10.83 1.26
C ALA A 174 -7.26 -10.72 -0.03
N TYR A 175 -7.28 -11.76 -0.86
CA TYR A 175 -6.55 -11.78 -2.14
C TYR A 175 -7.18 -10.81 -3.16
N THR A 176 -8.52 -10.75 -3.22
CA THR A 176 -9.21 -9.80 -4.10
C THR A 176 -8.94 -8.37 -3.71
N HIS A 177 -9.00 -8.05 -2.41
CA HIS A 177 -8.63 -6.73 -1.89
C HIS A 177 -7.18 -6.40 -2.20
N PHE A 178 -6.25 -7.34 -1.99
CA PHE A 178 -4.83 -7.15 -2.27
C PHE A 178 -4.58 -6.80 -3.74
N VAL A 179 -5.11 -7.58 -4.67
CA VAL A 179 -4.96 -7.33 -6.11
C VAL A 179 -5.59 -6.00 -6.51
N THR A 180 -6.80 -5.70 -6.01
CA THR A 180 -7.50 -4.45 -6.31
C THR A 180 -6.72 -3.23 -5.83
N ALA A 181 -6.23 -3.26 -4.58
CA ALA A 181 -5.44 -2.18 -4.00
C ALA A 181 -4.10 -1.98 -4.73
N LEU A 182 -3.45 -3.08 -5.15
CA LEU A 182 -2.22 -3.04 -5.94
C LEU A 182 -2.44 -2.34 -7.29
N CYS A 183 -3.56 -2.65 -7.96
CA CYS A 183 -3.93 -2.03 -9.24
C CYS A 183 -4.31 -0.55 -9.07
N GLN A 184 -5.03 -0.20 -8.02
CA GLN A 184 -5.36 1.20 -7.70
C GLN A 184 -4.11 2.02 -7.46
N MET A 185 -3.16 1.49 -6.68
CA MET A 185 -1.87 2.11 -6.44
C MET A 185 -1.10 2.34 -7.74
N ALA A 186 -1.03 1.34 -8.61
CA ALA A 186 -0.32 1.42 -9.88
C ALA A 186 -0.91 2.49 -10.82
N ASN A 187 -2.23 2.62 -10.85
CA ASN A 187 -2.92 3.64 -11.64
C ASN A 187 -2.76 5.06 -11.08
N GLY A 188 -2.63 5.19 -9.76
CA GLY A 188 -2.52 6.48 -9.08
C GLY A 188 -1.11 7.07 -9.08
N GLN A 189 -0.08 6.30 -9.44
CA GLN A 189 1.32 6.72 -9.35
C GLN A 189 1.94 7.00 -10.72
N LYS A 190 2.65 8.13 -10.83
CA LYS A 190 3.47 8.46 -12.02
C LYS A 190 4.88 7.91 -11.94
N ARG A 191 5.39 7.66 -10.74
CA ARG A 191 6.74 7.14 -10.52
C ARG A 191 6.69 5.83 -9.74
N VAL A 192 7.16 4.77 -10.37
CA VAL A 192 7.32 3.46 -9.75
C VAL A 192 8.69 2.92 -10.13
N THR A 193 9.49 2.60 -9.12
CA THR A 193 10.80 1.99 -9.28
C THR A 193 10.66 0.47 -9.29
N ALA A 194 11.27 -0.20 -10.26
CA ALA A 194 11.28 -1.66 -10.36
C ALA A 194 12.43 -2.31 -9.55
N LYS A 195 13.20 -1.51 -8.79
CA LYS A 195 14.35 -2.02 -8.06
C LYS A 195 13.91 -2.76 -6.80
N GLU A 196 14.18 -4.04 -6.74
CA GLU A 196 13.99 -4.83 -5.53
C GLU A 196 14.99 -4.42 -4.45
N LYS A 197 14.50 -4.26 -3.22
CA LYS A 197 15.33 -3.98 -2.04
C LYS A 197 15.59 -5.26 -1.27
N GLU A 198 16.81 -5.39 -0.77
CA GLU A 198 17.13 -6.42 0.20
C GLU A 198 16.38 -6.16 1.52
N VAL A 199 15.68 -7.16 2.01
CA VAL A 199 14.79 -7.04 3.16
C VAL A 199 15.28 -7.96 4.28
N VAL A 200 15.64 -7.37 5.42
CA VAL A 200 16.10 -8.09 6.61
C VAL A 200 14.92 -8.72 7.36
N ASN A 201 13.80 -8.01 7.46
CA ASN A 201 12.58 -8.46 8.12
C ASN A 201 11.41 -8.41 7.14
N GLU A 202 11.12 -9.56 6.53
CA GLU A 202 10.09 -9.69 5.49
C GLU A 202 8.69 -9.34 5.99
N LYS A 203 8.33 -9.82 7.19
CA LYS A 203 7.01 -9.58 7.77
C LYS A 203 6.77 -8.11 8.05
N TYR A 204 7.79 -7.41 8.55
CA TYR A 204 7.71 -5.97 8.79
C TYR A 204 7.60 -5.19 7.48
N ALA A 205 8.47 -5.46 6.52
CA ALA A 205 8.47 -4.78 5.22
C ALA A 205 7.16 -5.00 4.46
N PHE A 206 6.62 -6.22 4.49
CA PHE A 206 5.34 -6.49 3.82
C PHE A 206 4.16 -5.85 4.56
N ARG A 207 4.22 -5.76 5.90
CA ARG A 207 3.23 -4.98 6.67
C ARG A 207 3.23 -3.51 6.25
N CYS A 208 4.39 -2.88 6.11
CA CYS A 208 4.50 -1.49 5.64
C CYS A 208 3.91 -1.34 4.24
N PHE A 209 4.19 -2.30 3.35
CA PHE A 209 3.61 -2.33 2.02
C PHE A 209 2.08 -2.47 2.04
N LEU A 210 1.53 -3.35 2.89
CA LEU A 210 0.07 -3.49 3.05
C LEU A 210 -0.58 -2.21 3.58
N LEU A 211 0.03 -1.53 4.56
CA LEU A 211 -0.46 -0.25 5.06
C LEU A 211 -0.49 0.80 3.94
N ARG A 212 0.53 0.83 3.11
CA ARG A 212 0.57 1.70 1.93
C ARG A 212 -0.49 1.35 0.90
N LEU A 213 -0.85 0.07 0.76
CA LEU A 213 -1.97 -0.40 -0.08
C LEU A 213 -3.35 -0.07 0.51
N GLY A 214 -3.42 0.51 1.71
CA GLY A 214 -4.68 0.86 2.37
C GLY A 214 -5.24 -0.22 3.30
N PHE A 215 -4.49 -1.29 3.59
CA PHE A 215 -4.88 -2.29 4.61
C PHE A 215 -4.68 -1.73 6.02
N ILE A 216 -5.40 -0.67 6.36
CA ILE A 216 -5.28 0.08 7.61
C ILE A 216 -6.56 -0.14 8.42
N GLY A 217 -6.43 -0.15 9.76
CA GLY A 217 -7.58 -0.29 10.66
C GLY A 217 -7.86 -1.72 11.10
N LYS A 218 -8.91 -1.85 11.91
CA LYS A 218 -9.30 -3.12 12.54
C LYS A 218 -9.95 -4.08 11.56
N GLU A 219 -10.69 -3.56 10.59
CA GLU A 219 -11.37 -4.29 9.53
C GLU A 219 -10.42 -5.15 8.70
N TYR A 220 -9.22 -4.65 8.42
CA TYR A 220 -8.21 -5.40 7.65
C TYR A 220 -7.28 -6.27 8.52
N LYS A 221 -7.55 -6.40 9.82
CA LYS A 221 -6.66 -7.12 10.73
C LYS A 221 -6.48 -8.60 10.34
N ASP A 222 -7.57 -9.27 10.00
CA ASP A 222 -7.53 -10.70 9.66
C ASP A 222 -6.95 -10.92 8.28
N GLU A 223 -7.23 -10.03 7.32
CA GLU A 223 -6.60 -10.06 5.99
C GLU A 223 -5.08 -9.83 6.07
N ARG A 224 -4.64 -8.82 6.86
CA ARG A 224 -3.19 -8.63 7.11
C ARG A 224 -2.56 -9.86 7.76
N LYS A 225 -3.22 -10.48 8.74
CA LYS A 225 -2.73 -11.69 9.39
C LYS A 225 -2.56 -12.83 8.39
N LEU A 226 -3.53 -13.00 7.49
CA LEU A 226 -3.50 -14.01 6.43
C LEU A 226 -2.34 -13.73 5.45
N LEU A 227 -2.22 -12.52 4.95
CA LEU A 227 -1.18 -12.11 3.99
C LEU A 227 0.23 -12.13 4.57
N LEU A 228 0.39 -12.01 5.90
CA LEU A 228 1.67 -12.03 6.60
C LEU A 228 2.07 -13.43 7.10
N LYS A 229 1.20 -14.43 7.02
CA LYS A 229 1.41 -15.73 7.67
C LYS A 229 2.66 -16.47 7.20
N ASN A 230 2.98 -16.41 5.91
CA ASN A 230 4.07 -17.15 5.28
C ASN A 230 5.43 -16.42 5.35
N LEU A 231 5.46 -15.20 5.87
CA LEU A 231 6.66 -14.38 5.94
C LEU A 231 7.40 -14.58 7.26
N SER A 232 8.72 -14.48 7.22
CA SER A 232 9.58 -14.59 8.40
C SER A 232 9.75 -13.25 9.11
N GLY A 233 10.12 -13.30 10.39
CA GLY A 233 10.41 -12.12 11.19
C GLY A 233 9.23 -11.62 12.03
N ASN A 234 9.38 -10.40 12.59
CA ASN A 234 8.42 -9.76 13.47
C ASN A 234 7.70 -8.62 12.72
N GLY A 235 6.38 -8.56 12.82
CA GLY A 235 5.58 -7.51 12.20
C GLY A 235 5.63 -6.14 12.90
N ALA A 236 6.23 -6.05 14.10
CA ALA A 236 6.24 -4.83 14.89
C ALA A 236 7.53 -4.00 14.79
N PHE A 237 8.66 -4.65 14.49
CA PHE A 237 9.98 -3.99 14.49
C PHE A 237 10.78 -4.39 13.26
N LYS A 238 11.59 -3.45 12.74
CA LYS A 238 12.47 -3.67 11.59
C LYS A 238 13.61 -4.65 11.90
N THR A 239 14.26 -4.46 13.04
CA THR A 239 15.29 -5.36 13.55
C THR A 239 14.73 -6.20 14.68
N ALA A 240 15.03 -7.50 14.70
CA ALA A 240 14.79 -8.30 15.87
C ALA A 240 15.57 -7.66 17.03
N LYS A 241 14.90 -7.36 18.16
CA LYS A 241 15.65 -7.16 19.41
C LYS A 241 16.38 -8.49 19.63
N GLU A 242 17.69 -8.45 19.63
CA GLU A 242 18.47 -9.50 20.30
C GLU A 242 17.98 -9.48 21.75
N ASP A 243 17.30 -10.53 22.16
CA ASP A 243 16.99 -10.75 23.57
C ASP A 243 18.35 -10.93 24.24
N GLU A 244 18.83 -9.85 24.91
CA GLU A 244 19.90 -9.94 25.89
C GLU A 244 19.29 -10.67 27.10
N ASP A 245 19.29 -12.00 27.04
CA ASP A 245 19.22 -12.86 28.19
C ASP A 245 20.64 -13.03 28.74
N GLU A 246 20.95 -12.31 29.80
CA GLU A 246 21.93 -12.66 30.82
C GLU A 246 21.26 -12.69 32.19
#